data_a1f9af585ff2cace913905803369788d
#
_entry.id   a1f9af585ff2cace913905803369788d
#
_cell.length_a   1.000
_cell.length_b   1.000
_cell.length_c   1.000
_cell.angle_alpha   90.00
_cell.angle_beta   90.00
_cell.angle_gamma   90.00
#
_symmetry.space_group_name_H-M   'P 1'
#
loop_
_entity.id
_entity.type
_entity.pdbx_description
1 polymer ?
#
loop_
_entity_poly.entity_id
_entity_poly.type
_entity_poly.pdbx_seq_one_letter_code
_entity_poly.pdbx_strand_id
1 'polypeptide(L)'
;MAEFLSLMDQIPVGFLYVGLGIGAAVENVIPAVPADTFIALGGFLSVFGPLDIRLVFVVTWSLNVGSALVMYRLGYTHGRPFFMRGWGQRVLKDHQMDRMTRFYERWGTWAIFWTRFLPGLRAVVPIFAGITQQRVGPVAVPLAAASAIWYGTLIWLGALTGHNLEVLRVLLTRTSSVLAAIAVLALLVVIRWWWRTKNDEPDE
;
A
#
# COMPACT_ATOMS: atom_id res chain seq x y z
N MET A 1 -23.06 15.35 2.99
CA MET A 1 -22.17 15.85 1.93
C MET A 1 -21.85 17.33 2.14
N ALA A 2 -22.85 18.20 2.20
CA ALA A 2 -22.62 19.66 2.41
C ALA A 2 -21.87 19.95 3.73
N GLU A 3 -22.25 19.35 4.84
CA GLU A 3 -21.53 19.48 6.12
C GLU A 3 -20.07 19.00 6.05
N PHE A 4 -19.81 17.89 5.36
CA PHE A 4 -18.45 17.37 5.18
C PHE A 4 -17.59 18.33 4.34
N LEU A 5 -18.14 18.88 3.25
CA LEU A 5 -17.44 19.86 2.43
C LEU A 5 -17.18 21.16 3.20
N SER A 6 -18.15 21.65 3.99
CA SER A 6 -17.98 22.85 4.82
C SER A 6 -16.93 22.68 5.93
N LEU A 7 -16.75 21.46 6.46
CA LEU A 7 -15.65 21.17 7.37
C LEU A 7 -14.29 21.17 6.65
N MET A 8 -14.25 20.70 5.42
CA MET A 8 -13.02 20.70 4.62
C MET A 8 -12.58 22.09 4.21
N ASP A 9 -13.54 23.01 3.95
CA ASP A 9 -13.25 24.42 3.63
C ASP A 9 -12.60 25.17 4.79
N GLN A 10 -12.75 24.68 6.04
CA GLN A 10 -12.10 25.26 7.22
C GLN A 10 -10.65 24.79 7.39
N ILE A 11 -10.25 23.70 6.72
CA ILE A 11 -8.91 23.15 6.82
C ILE A 11 -8.04 23.80 5.73
N PRO A 12 -6.90 24.43 6.09
CA PRO A 12 -5.99 24.93 5.08
C PRO A 12 -5.57 23.81 4.11
N VAL A 13 -5.68 24.06 2.81
CA VAL A 13 -5.47 23.07 1.74
C VAL A 13 -4.13 22.33 1.87
N GLY A 14 -3.09 23.02 2.38
CA GLY A 14 -1.79 22.41 2.65
C GLY A 14 -1.85 21.23 3.63
N PHE A 15 -2.69 21.30 4.66
CA PHE A 15 -2.86 20.20 5.63
C PHE A 15 -3.51 18.98 4.99
N LEU A 16 -4.41 19.16 4.02
CA LEU A 16 -5.02 18.06 3.29
C LEU A 16 -3.97 17.29 2.46
N TYR A 17 -3.09 18.01 1.75
CA TYR A 17 -1.98 17.38 1.02
C TYR A 17 -1.01 16.66 1.95
N VAL A 18 -0.65 17.29 3.07
CA VAL A 18 0.24 16.68 4.07
C VAL A 18 -0.39 15.41 4.65
N GLY A 19 -1.68 15.45 5.00
CA GLY A 19 -2.40 14.28 5.53
C GLY A 19 -2.44 13.12 4.53
N LEU A 20 -2.79 13.40 3.26
CA LEU A 20 -2.78 12.42 2.19
C LEU A 20 -1.38 11.82 1.96
N GLY A 21 -0.37 12.67 1.96
CA GLY A 21 1.01 12.25 1.76
C GLY A 21 1.56 11.43 2.92
N ILE A 22 1.27 11.81 4.17
CA ILE A 22 1.64 11.03 5.35
C ILE A 22 0.91 9.67 5.33
N GLY A 23 -0.39 9.66 5.01
CA GLY A 23 -1.15 8.41 4.86
C GLY A 23 -0.50 7.46 3.85
N ALA A 24 -0.08 8.00 2.69
CA ALA A 24 0.62 7.24 1.68
C ALA A 24 2.01 6.74 2.12
N ALA A 25 2.71 7.51 2.97
CA ALA A 25 4.03 7.14 3.47
C ALA A 25 3.96 6.09 4.58
N VAL A 26 3.01 6.24 5.51
CA VAL A 26 2.86 5.37 6.70
C VAL A 26 2.55 3.93 6.32
N GLU A 27 1.90 3.69 5.20
CA GLU A 27 1.60 2.35 4.69
C GLU A 27 2.85 1.47 4.51
N ASN A 28 3.98 2.07 4.12
CA ASN A 28 5.24 1.32 3.97
C ASN A 28 5.86 0.92 5.33
N VAL A 29 5.41 1.53 6.43
CA VAL A 29 5.86 1.22 7.80
C VAL A 29 4.85 0.34 8.51
N ILE A 30 3.56 0.64 8.33
CA ILE A 30 2.44 -0.05 8.98
C ILE A 30 1.51 -0.58 7.87
N PRO A 31 1.67 -1.83 7.44
CA PRO A 31 0.88 -2.41 6.33
C PRO A 31 -0.63 -2.49 6.59
N ALA A 32 -1.07 -2.30 7.83
CA ALA A 32 -2.48 -2.31 8.21
C ALA A 32 -3.22 -1.00 7.89
N VAL A 33 -2.48 0.08 7.55
CA VAL A 33 -3.09 1.38 7.20
C VAL A 33 -3.67 1.31 5.79
N PRO A 34 -4.97 1.58 5.60
CA PRO A 34 -5.60 1.52 4.29
C PRO A 34 -5.33 2.78 3.47
N ALA A 35 -4.05 3.03 3.13
CA ALA A 35 -3.64 4.24 2.40
C ALA A 35 -4.34 4.38 1.05
N ASP A 36 -4.65 3.28 0.37
CA ASP A 36 -5.39 3.27 -0.90
C ASP A 36 -6.73 4.01 -0.79
N THR A 37 -7.43 3.84 0.33
CA THR A 37 -8.69 4.55 0.59
C THR A 37 -8.47 6.06 0.69
N PHE A 38 -7.41 6.49 1.38
CA PHE A 38 -7.07 7.92 1.50
C PHE A 38 -6.66 8.51 0.15
N ILE A 39 -5.92 7.76 -0.66
CA ILE A 39 -5.48 8.21 -1.99
C ILE A 39 -6.68 8.32 -2.94
N ALA A 40 -7.55 7.32 -2.97
CA ALA A 40 -8.79 7.36 -3.75
C ALA A 40 -9.71 8.50 -3.28
N LEU A 41 -9.80 8.74 -1.96
CA LEU A 41 -10.50 9.88 -1.39
C LEU A 41 -9.89 11.21 -1.84
N GLY A 42 -8.57 11.33 -1.92
CA GLY A 42 -7.89 12.50 -2.48
C GLY A 42 -8.30 12.79 -3.92
N GLY A 43 -8.41 11.74 -4.75
CA GLY A 43 -8.93 11.84 -6.11
C GLY A 43 -10.41 12.27 -6.15
N PHE A 44 -11.24 11.71 -5.28
CA PHE A 44 -12.64 12.12 -5.13
C PHE A 44 -12.78 13.59 -4.71
N LEU A 45 -12.03 14.02 -3.71
CA LEU A 45 -12.07 15.39 -3.20
C LEU A 45 -11.52 16.42 -4.19
N SER A 46 -10.66 16.02 -5.13
CA SER A 46 -10.21 16.93 -6.19
C SER A 46 -11.32 17.36 -7.15
N VAL A 47 -12.46 16.67 -7.15
CA VAL A 47 -13.64 17.02 -7.97
C VAL A 47 -14.55 18.02 -7.26
N PHE A 48 -14.64 17.93 -5.94
CA PHE A 48 -15.59 18.74 -5.14
C PHE A 48 -14.95 19.79 -4.27
N GLY A 49 -13.64 19.68 -4.04
CA GLY A 49 -12.92 20.49 -3.09
C GLY A 49 -11.77 21.29 -3.74
N PRO A 50 -10.96 21.93 -2.90
CA PRO A 50 -9.87 22.79 -3.35
C PRO A 50 -8.61 22.03 -3.78
N LEU A 51 -8.66 20.71 -3.91
CA LEU A 51 -7.50 19.88 -4.24
C LEU A 51 -7.27 19.79 -5.75
N ASP A 52 -6.03 20.08 -6.19
CA ASP A 52 -5.59 19.78 -7.55
C ASP A 52 -5.17 18.31 -7.66
N ILE A 53 -5.75 17.60 -8.64
CA ILE A 53 -5.53 16.16 -8.84
C ILE A 53 -4.06 15.82 -9.12
N ARG A 54 -3.33 16.71 -9.80
CA ARG A 54 -1.91 16.52 -10.12
C ARG A 54 -1.05 16.65 -8.86
N LEU A 55 -1.37 17.63 -8.00
CA LEU A 55 -0.68 17.78 -6.72
C LEU A 55 -0.98 16.64 -5.77
N VAL A 56 -2.22 16.13 -5.73
CA VAL A 56 -2.58 14.91 -4.97
C VAL A 56 -1.69 13.76 -5.43
N PHE A 57 -1.57 13.54 -6.74
CA PHE A 57 -0.71 12.49 -7.29
C PHE A 57 0.76 12.68 -6.91
N VAL A 58 1.33 13.87 -7.18
CA VAL A 58 2.76 14.12 -6.94
C VAL A 58 3.11 13.96 -5.47
N VAL A 59 2.30 14.52 -4.57
CA VAL A 59 2.56 14.46 -3.12
C VAL A 59 2.46 13.03 -2.59
N THR A 60 1.38 12.34 -2.90
CA THR A 60 1.17 10.97 -2.41
C THR A 60 2.19 9.99 -2.99
N TRP A 61 2.45 10.07 -4.29
CA TRP A 61 3.44 9.24 -4.97
C TRP A 61 4.85 9.49 -4.45
N SER A 62 5.27 10.76 -4.34
CA SER A 62 6.63 11.11 -3.88
C SER A 62 6.87 10.66 -2.44
N LEU A 63 5.91 10.88 -1.55
CA LEU A 63 6.05 10.48 -0.14
C LEU A 63 5.98 8.96 0.03
N ASN A 64 5.15 8.25 -0.77
CA ASN A 64 5.15 6.79 -0.75
C ASN A 64 6.47 6.20 -1.27
N VAL A 65 6.95 6.68 -2.43
CA VAL A 65 8.23 6.22 -2.99
C VAL A 65 9.38 6.55 -2.03
N GLY A 66 9.39 7.78 -1.49
CA GLY A 66 10.40 8.22 -0.52
C GLY A 66 10.42 7.34 0.73
N SER A 67 9.27 7.08 1.34
CA SER A 67 9.18 6.22 2.52
C SER A 67 9.58 4.77 2.22
N ALA A 68 9.20 4.23 1.06
CA ALA A 68 9.64 2.91 0.62
C ALA A 68 11.16 2.82 0.42
N LEU A 69 11.79 3.87 -0.12
CA LEU A 69 13.24 3.95 -0.24
C LEU A 69 13.94 4.11 1.12
N VAL A 70 13.32 4.78 2.08
CA VAL A 70 13.79 4.80 3.47
C VAL A 70 13.76 3.39 4.07
N MET A 71 12.68 2.64 3.89
CA MET A 71 12.58 1.24 4.33
C MET A 71 13.63 0.34 3.65
N TYR A 72 13.84 0.52 2.34
CA TYR A 72 14.94 -0.13 1.62
C TYR A 72 16.29 0.22 2.25
N ARG A 73 16.55 1.50 2.51
CA ARG A 73 17.83 1.95 3.11
C ARG A 73 18.05 1.37 4.50
N LEU A 74 17.01 1.32 5.33
CA LEU A 74 17.06 0.68 6.64
C LEU A 74 17.40 -0.82 6.52
N GLY A 75 16.76 -1.53 5.60
CA GLY A 75 17.10 -2.92 5.29
C GLY A 75 18.53 -3.09 4.81
N TYR A 76 19.00 -2.19 3.94
CA TYR A 76 20.35 -2.22 3.38
C TYR A 76 21.44 -1.98 4.45
N THR A 77 21.24 -0.99 5.31
CA THR A 77 22.23 -0.60 6.32
C THR A 77 22.25 -1.49 7.55
N HIS A 78 21.08 -1.95 7.99
CA HIS A 78 20.96 -2.79 9.19
C HIS A 78 20.94 -4.29 8.87
N GLY A 79 20.61 -4.68 7.67
CA GLY A 79 20.76 -5.99 7.04
C GLY A 79 20.34 -7.19 7.90
N ARG A 80 20.92 -8.35 7.56
CA ARG A 80 20.74 -9.62 8.29
C ARG A 80 20.93 -9.52 9.82
N PRO A 81 21.94 -8.80 10.35
CA PRO A 81 22.19 -8.80 11.82
C PRO A 81 21.03 -8.25 12.65
N PHE A 82 20.24 -7.32 12.11
CA PHE A 82 19.07 -6.77 12.81
C PHE A 82 17.95 -7.80 12.94
N PHE A 83 17.72 -8.59 11.87
CA PHE A 83 16.67 -9.61 11.86
C PHE A 83 17.12 -10.93 12.52
N MET A 84 18.43 -11.13 12.73
CA MET A 84 18.98 -12.29 13.45
C MET A 84 19.07 -12.09 14.96
N ARG A 85 18.74 -10.90 15.49
CA ARG A 85 18.83 -10.60 16.94
C ARG A 85 17.53 -9.99 17.47
N GLY A 86 17.09 -10.47 18.62
CA GLY A 86 16.01 -9.87 19.40
C GLY A 86 14.62 -9.91 18.71
N TRP A 87 14.04 -8.76 18.52
CA TRP A 87 12.67 -8.61 17.97
C TRP A 87 12.55 -9.05 16.50
N GLY A 88 13.63 -8.89 15.75
CA GLY A 88 13.68 -9.27 14.34
C GLY A 88 13.45 -10.75 14.08
N GLN A 89 13.93 -11.64 14.94
CA GLN A 89 13.72 -13.10 14.83
C GLN A 89 12.24 -13.51 14.99
N ARG A 90 11.44 -12.69 15.70
CA ARG A 90 10.00 -12.93 15.84
C ARG A 90 9.21 -12.57 14.59
N VAL A 91 9.79 -11.69 13.75
CA VAL A 91 9.15 -11.19 12.52
C VAL A 91 9.53 -12.05 11.32
N LEU A 92 10.77 -12.55 11.27
CA LEU A 92 11.28 -13.37 10.17
C LEU A 92 12.21 -14.48 10.66
N LYS A 93 11.86 -15.70 10.29
CA LYS A 93 12.71 -16.88 10.49
C LYS A 93 13.73 -17.00 9.34
N ASP A 94 14.92 -17.57 9.61
CA ASP A 94 16.01 -17.70 8.63
C ASP A 94 15.58 -18.36 7.32
N HIS A 95 14.78 -19.43 7.39
CA HIS A 95 14.27 -20.13 6.21
C HIS A 95 13.34 -19.27 5.33
N GLN A 96 12.65 -18.28 5.91
CA GLN A 96 11.81 -17.34 5.17
C GLN A 96 12.69 -16.33 4.44
N MET A 97 13.78 -15.92 5.06
CA MET A 97 14.77 -15.03 4.44
C MET A 97 15.44 -15.68 3.23
N ASP A 98 15.81 -16.96 3.34
CA ASP A 98 16.39 -17.71 2.23
C ASP A 98 15.40 -17.95 1.07
N ARG A 99 14.11 -18.18 1.39
CA ARG A 99 13.06 -18.25 0.36
C ARG A 99 12.90 -16.92 -0.38
N MET A 100 12.95 -15.79 0.32
CA MET A 100 12.83 -14.47 -0.28
C MET A 100 14.07 -14.12 -1.11
N THR A 101 15.28 -14.47 -0.65
CA THR A 101 16.50 -14.30 -1.45
C THR A 101 16.38 -15.06 -2.77
N ARG A 102 16.00 -16.34 -2.73
CA ARG A 102 15.76 -17.14 -3.95
C ARG A 102 14.64 -16.59 -4.84
N PHE A 103 13.61 -16.01 -4.26
CA PHE A 103 12.56 -15.35 -5.04
C PHE A 103 13.09 -14.15 -5.80
N TYR A 104 13.90 -13.28 -5.14
CA TYR A 104 14.54 -12.14 -5.81
C TYR A 104 15.59 -12.55 -6.83
N GLU A 105 16.37 -13.60 -6.57
CA GLU A 105 17.32 -14.16 -7.54
C GLU A 105 16.62 -14.66 -8.81
N ARG A 106 15.44 -15.25 -8.66
CA ARG A 106 14.67 -15.79 -9.79
C ARG A 106 13.88 -14.74 -10.56
N TRP A 107 13.21 -13.81 -9.86
CA TRP A 107 12.28 -12.85 -10.45
C TRP A 107 12.86 -11.43 -10.56
N GLY A 108 13.92 -11.14 -9.84
CA GLY A 108 14.66 -9.87 -9.91
C GLY A 108 13.78 -8.63 -9.78
N THR A 109 14.06 -7.66 -10.62
CA THR A 109 13.37 -6.36 -10.67
C THR A 109 11.85 -6.48 -10.92
N TRP A 110 11.41 -7.51 -11.66
CA TRP A 110 9.99 -7.75 -11.94
C TRP A 110 9.19 -8.12 -10.69
N ALA A 111 9.81 -8.81 -9.74
CA ALA A 111 9.17 -9.11 -8.46
C ALA A 111 8.78 -7.82 -7.71
N ILE A 112 9.69 -6.82 -7.71
CA ILE A 112 9.46 -5.54 -7.05
C ILE A 112 8.29 -4.80 -7.71
N PHE A 113 8.21 -4.84 -9.04
CA PHE A 113 7.12 -4.21 -9.79
C PHE A 113 5.76 -4.85 -9.45
N TRP A 114 5.63 -6.16 -9.60
CA TRP A 114 4.34 -6.86 -9.45
C TRP A 114 3.85 -6.91 -8.01
N THR A 115 4.76 -7.01 -7.04
CA THR A 115 4.38 -7.04 -5.62
C THR A 115 3.78 -5.73 -5.13
N ARG A 116 3.97 -4.61 -5.85
CA ARG A 116 3.33 -3.32 -5.54
C ARG A 116 1.81 -3.36 -5.70
N PHE A 117 1.27 -4.22 -6.53
CA PHE A 117 -0.17 -4.41 -6.72
C PHE A 117 -0.79 -5.36 -5.69
N LEU A 118 0.03 -6.00 -4.83
CA LEU A 118 -0.42 -6.94 -3.81
C LEU A 118 -0.43 -6.27 -2.44
N PRO A 119 -1.62 -6.12 -1.80
CA PRO A 119 -1.73 -5.55 -0.46
C PRO A 119 -0.85 -6.31 0.54
N GLY A 120 -0.17 -5.60 1.43
CA GLY A 120 0.73 -6.18 2.42
C GLY A 120 2.15 -6.47 1.89
N LEU A 121 2.30 -7.06 0.70
CA LEU A 121 3.63 -7.34 0.14
C LEU A 121 4.36 -6.05 -0.26
N ARG A 122 3.65 -5.04 -0.73
CA ARG A 122 4.23 -3.77 -1.16
C ARG A 122 4.99 -3.02 -0.06
N ALA A 123 4.60 -3.18 1.21
CA ALA A 123 5.30 -2.57 2.34
C ALA A 123 6.57 -3.34 2.72
N VAL A 124 6.53 -4.66 2.56
CA VAL A 124 7.59 -5.58 3.01
C VAL A 124 8.72 -5.67 1.99
N VAL A 125 8.41 -5.62 0.70
CA VAL A 125 9.36 -5.81 -0.39
C VAL A 125 10.53 -4.84 -0.40
N PRO A 126 10.38 -3.52 -0.17
CA PRO A 126 11.50 -2.60 -0.15
C PRO A 126 12.55 -2.93 0.92
N ILE A 127 12.10 -3.26 2.15
CA ILE A 127 13.02 -3.60 3.23
C ILE A 127 13.79 -4.89 2.91
N PHE A 128 13.12 -5.89 2.30
CA PHE A 128 13.79 -7.14 1.90
C PHE A 128 14.78 -6.93 0.76
N ALA A 129 14.47 -6.11 -0.23
CA ALA A 129 15.40 -5.73 -1.29
C ALA A 129 16.66 -5.07 -0.69
N GLY A 130 16.50 -4.30 0.40
CA GLY A 130 17.62 -3.75 1.15
C GLY A 130 18.44 -4.84 1.87
N ILE A 131 17.79 -5.75 2.61
CA ILE A 131 18.44 -6.85 3.34
C ILE A 131 19.23 -7.76 2.40
N THR A 132 18.71 -8.02 1.21
CA THR A 132 19.40 -8.82 0.17
C THR A 132 20.44 -8.02 -0.61
N GLN A 133 20.76 -6.79 -0.20
CA GLN A 133 21.81 -5.93 -0.77
C GLN A 133 21.62 -5.66 -2.28
N GLN A 134 20.37 -5.58 -2.75
CA GLN A 134 20.07 -5.23 -4.14
C GLN A 134 20.54 -3.81 -4.43
N ARG A 135 20.96 -3.54 -5.67
CA ARG A 135 21.35 -2.18 -6.09
C ARG A 135 20.11 -1.27 -6.10
N VAL A 136 20.29 0.00 -5.70
CA VAL A 136 19.20 0.96 -5.56
C VAL A 136 18.44 1.21 -6.88
N GLY A 137 19.12 1.30 -8.01
CA GLY A 137 18.49 1.57 -9.31
C GLY A 137 17.46 0.52 -9.72
N PRO A 138 17.84 -0.78 -9.78
CA PRO A 138 16.91 -1.89 -10.04
C PRO A 138 15.76 -2.02 -9.04
N VAL A 139 15.87 -1.42 -7.85
CA VAL A 139 14.79 -1.37 -6.84
C VAL A 139 13.92 -0.13 -7.04
N ALA A 140 14.53 1.05 -7.13
CA ALA A 140 13.81 2.32 -7.13
C ALA A 140 12.97 2.53 -8.40
N VAL A 141 13.48 2.16 -9.57
CA VAL A 141 12.79 2.38 -10.85
C VAL A 141 11.47 1.59 -10.94
N PRO A 142 11.45 0.24 -10.77
CA PRO A 142 10.21 -0.51 -10.85
C PRO A 142 9.24 -0.17 -9.70
N LEU A 143 9.77 0.14 -8.52
CA LEU A 143 8.99 0.59 -7.38
C LEU A 143 8.28 1.92 -7.69
N ALA A 144 9.00 2.90 -8.20
CA ALA A 144 8.44 4.20 -8.57
C ALA A 144 7.42 4.08 -9.71
N ALA A 145 7.74 3.30 -10.76
CA ALA A 145 6.86 3.07 -11.91
C ALA A 145 5.55 2.35 -11.49
N ALA A 146 5.65 1.26 -10.74
CA ALA A 146 4.47 0.53 -10.27
C ALA A 146 3.61 1.38 -9.33
N SER A 147 4.25 2.14 -8.41
CA SER A 147 3.53 3.07 -7.54
C SER A 147 2.85 4.19 -8.31
N ALA A 148 3.47 4.70 -9.38
CA ALA A 148 2.84 5.72 -10.23
C ALA A 148 1.58 5.20 -10.92
N ILE A 149 1.65 3.99 -11.47
CA ILE A 149 0.49 3.33 -12.11
C ILE A 149 -0.60 3.10 -11.08
N TRP A 150 -0.27 2.51 -9.93
CA TRP A 150 -1.24 2.18 -8.90
C TRP A 150 -1.94 3.43 -8.34
N TYR A 151 -1.17 4.43 -7.92
CA TYR A 151 -1.71 5.66 -7.36
C TYR A 151 -2.45 6.50 -8.39
N GLY A 152 -1.92 6.57 -9.61
CA GLY A 152 -2.62 7.20 -10.73
C GLY A 152 -3.98 6.57 -10.97
N THR A 153 -4.06 5.22 -10.95
CA THR A 153 -5.32 4.48 -11.09
C THR A 153 -6.28 4.77 -9.93
N LEU A 154 -5.81 4.74 -8.68
CA LEU A 154 -6.66 5.02 -7.51
C LEU A 154 -7.21 6.46 -7.52
N ILE A 155 -6.37 7.44 -7.82
CA ILE A 155 -6.77 8.84 -7.90
C ILE A 155 -7.76 9.04 -9.06
N TRP A 156 -7.50 8.44 -10.21
CA TRP A 156 -8.41 8.49 -11.35
C TRP A 156 -9.76 7.85 -11.03
N LEU A 157 -9.78 6.68 -10.40
CA LEU A 157 -11.02 6.02 -9.97
C LEU A 157 -11.77 6.86 -8.93
N GLY A 158 -11.04 7.48 -7.99
CA GLY A 158 -11.63 8.40 -7.01
C GLY A 158 -12.30 9.60 -7.68
N ALA A 159 -11.60 10.24 -8.63
CA ALA A 159 -12.15 11.35 -9.40
C ALA A 159 -13.34 10.93 -10.27
N LEU A 160 -13.26 9.79 -10.95
CA LEU A 160 -14.35 9.23 -11.75
C LEU A 160 -15.60 8.98 -10.88
N THR A 161 -15.41 8.47 -9.67
CA THR A 161 -16.46 8.29 -8.67
C THR A 161 -17.08 9.62 -8.28
N GLY A 162 -16.25 10.66 -8.08
CA GLY A 162 -16.71 12.03 -7.82
C GLY A 162 -17.61 12.57 -8.93
N HIS A 163 -17.20 12.42 -10.17
CA HIS A 163 -18.00 12.86 -11.33
C HIS A 163 -19.31 12.08 -11.53
N ASN A 164 -19.42 10.84 -11.04
CA ASN A 164 -20.54 9.93 -11.26
C ASN A 164 -21.25 9.52 -9.97
N LEU A 165 -21.38 10.43 -9.01
CA LEU A 165 -21.99 10.15 -7.69
C LEU A 165 -23.39 9.55 -7.78
N GLU A 166 -24.22 9.99 -8.73
CA GLU A 166 -25.56 9.48 -8.93
C GLU A 166 -25.54 8.01 -9.36
N VAL A 167 -24.64 7.66 -10.29
CA VAL A 167 -24.42 6.28 -10.73
C VAL A 167 -23.91 5.42 -9.57
N LEU A 168 -23.00 5.96 -8.78
CA LEU A 168 -22.45 5.27 -7.60
C LEU A 168 -23.54 5.01 -6.54
N ARG A 169 -24.41 6.00 -6.26
CA ARG A 169 -25.55 5.83 -5.36
C ARG A 169 -26.47 4.70 -5.81
N VAL A 170 -26.81 4.67 -7.09
CA VAL A 170 -27.66 3.61 -7.69
C VAL A 170 -26.96 2.25 -7.62
N LEU A 171 -25.65 2.18 -7.89
CA LEU A 171 -24.87 0.95 -7.79
C LEU A 171 -24.75 0.47 -6.34
N LEU A 172 -24.42 1.35 -5.40
CA LEU A 172 -24.30 1.00 -3.99
C LEU A 172 -25.61 0.52 -3.38
N THR A 173 -26.74 1.12 -3.74
CA THR A 173 -28.04 0.68 -3.25
C THR A 173 -28.51 -0.66 -3.84
N ARG A 174 -28.07 -1.00 -5.05
CA ARG A 174 -28.40 -2.30 -5.69
C ARG A 174 -27.39 -3.40 -5.42
N THR A 175 -26.10 -3.06 -5.18
CA THR A 175 -25.01 -4.02 -5.14
C THR A 175 -24.41 -4.19 -3.73
N SER A 176 -24.84 -3.39 -2.74
CA SER A 176 -24.27 -3.41 -1.38
C SER A 176 -24.34 -4.80 -0.72
N SER A 177 -25.39 -5.55 -0.92
CA SER A 177 -25.54 -6.90 -0.38
C SER A 177 -24.58 -7.91 -1.04
N VAL A 178 -24.37 -7.80 -2.35
CA VAL A 178 -23.45 -8.68 -3.09
C VAL A 178 -21.98 -8.37 -2.75
N LEU A 179 -21.61 -7.10 -2.71
CA LEU A 179 -20.25 -6.68 -2.31
C LEU A 179 -19.95 -7.04 -0.85
N ALA A 180 -20.93 -6.84 0.05
CA ALA A 180 -20.79 -7.28 1.44
C ALA A 180 -20.64 -8.80 1.55
N ALA A 181 -21.39 -9.57 0.78
CA ALA A 181 -21.27 -11.03 0.74
C ALA A 181 -19.91 -11.47 0.21
N ILE A 182 -19.39 -10.85 -0.87
CA ILE A 182 -18.07 -11.11 -1.41
C ILE A 182 -16.97 -10.75 -0.41
N ALA A 183 -17.08 -9.59 0.28
CA ALA A 183 -16.12 -9.17 1.30
C ALA A 183 -16.12 -10.13 2.50
N VAL A 184 -17.27 -10.58 2.96
CA VAL A 184 -17.40 -11.58 4.04
C VAL A 184 -16.83 -12.92 3.60
N LEU A 185 -17.12 -13.39 2.39
CA LEU A 185 -16.55 -14.62 1.83
C LEU A 185 -15.01 -14.54 1.73
N ALA A 186 -14.47 -13.44 1.22
CA ALA A 186 -13.03 -13.21 1.16
C ALA A 186 -12.40 -13.22 2.56
N LEU A 187 -13.03 -12.57 3.53
CA LEU A 187 -12.60 -12.56 4.92
C LEU A 187 -12.60 -13.98 5.53
N LEU A 188 -13.65 -14.75 5.30
CA LEU A 188 -13.76 -16.14 5.77
C LEU A 188 -12.70 -17.04 5.15
N VAL A 189 -12.41 -16.86 3.85
CA VAL A 189 -11.33 -17.61 3.16
C VAL A 189 -9.97 -17.29 3.78
N VAL A 190 -9.70 -16.00 4.03
CA VAL A 190 -8.45 -15.55 4.68
C VAL A 190 -8.34 -16.10 6.11
N ILE A 191 -9.40 -15.99 6.91
CA ILE A 191 -9.45 -16.53 8.28
C ILE A 191 -9.24 -18.05 8.26
N ARG A 192 -9.95 -18.79 7.37
CA ARG A 192 -9.82 -20.26 7.24
C ARG A 192 -8.40 -20.65 6.80
N TRP A 193 -7.80 -19.90 5.85
CA TRP A 193 -6.42 -20.13 5.41
C TRP A 193 -5.44 -19.90 6.56
N TRP A 194 -5.62 -18.80 7.34
CA TRP A 194 -4.80 -18.47 8.49
C TRP A 194 -4.90 -19.53 9.59
N TRP A 195 -6.10 -20.04 9.88
CA TRP A 195 -6.31 -21.10 10.87
C TRP A 195 -5.69 -22.44 10.44
N ARG A 196 -5.75 -22.78 9.16
CA ARG A 196 -5.09 -23.98 8.63
C ARG A 196 -3.57 -23.89 8.72
N THR A 197 -2.99 -22.75 8.31
CA THR A 197 -1.53 -22.55 8.36
C THR A 197 -0.97 -22.42 9.77
N LYS A 198 -1.82 -22.10 10.76
CA LYS A 198 -1.41 -22.05 12.17
C LYS A 198 -1.32 -23.43 12.81
N ASN A 199 -2.11 -24.39 12.34
CA ASN A 199 -2.20 -25.75 12.92
C ASN A 199 -1.29 -26.77 12.22
N ASP A 200 -0.65 -26.42 11.10
CA ASP A 200 0.37 -27.25 10.43
C ASP A 200 1.74 -27.00 11.11
N GLU A 201 1.87 -27.35 12.39
CA GLU A 201 3.20 -27.61 12.97
C GLU A 201 3.66 -28.97 12.41
N PRO A 202 4.87 -29.03 11.83
CA PRO A 202 5.44 -30.31 11.43
C PRO A 202 5.73 -31.09 12.72
N ASP A 203 5.09 -32.26 12.85
CA ASP A 203 5.50 -33.29 13.80
C ASP A 203 6.99 -33.60 13.53
N GLU A 204 7.82 -33.48 14.58
CA GLU A 204 9.23 -33.87 14.60
C GLU A 204 9.40 -35.38 14.42
#